data_644309f5264d4849fc7675b0a388b82a
#
_entry.id   644309f5264d4849fc7675b0a388b82a
#
_cell.length_a   1.000
_cell.length_b   1.000
_cell.length_c   1.000
_cell.angle_alpha   90.00
_cell.angle_beta   90.00
_cell.angle_gamma   90.00
#
_symmetry.space_group_name_H-M   'P 1'
#
loop_
_entity.id
_entity.type
_entity.pdbx_description
1 polymer ?
#
loop_
_entity_poly.entity_id
_entity_poly.type
_entity_poly.pdbx_seq_one_letter_code
_entity_poly.pdbx_strand_id
1 'polypeptide(L)'
;MLPVTARATIDCPREQVFAFVADLANRPAFTDHFIGRFYLERIPSTGVGAAARFRVERRAARMWIETVIDELEPPYMVRERGRGGRQDRIPVHTVWELLTRPGSTTEVSLTFWTEPSHPIDRAKELLGARRWFRRRWSRALRRLKDTLEAGRPVARVQVAGEDRIPTLPSAVRH
;
A
#
# COMPACT_ATOMS: atom_id res chain seq x y z
N MET A 1 1.48 -13.78 11.49
CA MET A 1 2.96 -13.48 11.48
C MET A 1 3.22 -12.29 12.37
N LEU A 2 4.30 -12.32 13.17
CA LEU A 2 4.72 -11.15 13.95
C LEU A 2 4.94 -9.93 13.02
N PRO A 3 4.66 -8.72 13.48
CA PRO A 3 4.81 -7.50 12.68
C PRO A 3 6.22 -7.37 12.09
N VAL A 4 6.28 -6.88 10.87
CA VAL A 4 7.51 -6.48 10.19
C VAL A 4 7.44 -4.99 9.91
N THR A 5 8.45 -4.25 10.31
CA THR A 5 8.56 -2.82 10.04
C THR A 5 9.70 -2.55 9.07
N ALA A 6 9.44 -1.74 8.08
CA ALA A 6 10.43 -1.16 7.17
C ALA A 6 10.38 0.36 7.30
N ARG A 7 11.52 1.03 7.14
CA ARG A 7 11.63 2.49 7.23
C ARG A 7 12.47 3.05 6.10
N ALA A 8 12.14 4.27 5.69
CA ALA A 8 12.95 5.07 4.78
C ALA A 8 12.77 6.56 5.09
N THR A 9 13.83 7.33 4.89
CA THR A 9 13.76 8.79 4.91
C THR A 9 13.76 9.28 3.47
N ILE A 10 12.77 10.11 3.13
CA ILE A 10 12.50 10.61 1.78
C ILE A 10 12.66 12.13 1.81
N ASP A 11 13.44 12.68 0.88
CA ASP A 11 13.62 14.11 0.71
C ASP A 11 12.43 14.71 -0.07
N CYS A 12 11.31 14.77 0.64
CA CYS A 12 10.03 15.24 0.11
C CYS A 12 9.12 15.65 1.28
N PRO A 13 8.31 16.72 1.14
CA PRO A 13 7.34 17.12 2.15
C PRO A 13 6.35 16.01 2.49
N ARG A 14 6.01 15.90 3.77
CA ARG A 14 5.12 14.84 4.28
C ARG A 14 3.77 14.78 3.56
N GLU A 15 3.19 15.91 3.27
CA GLU A 15 1.91 16.04 2.59
C GLU A 15 1.94 15.40 1.20
N GLN A 16 3.04 15.55 0.48
CA GLN A 16 3.23 14.94 -0.85
C GLN A 16 3.44 13.43 -0.72
N VAL A 17 4.26 12.99 0.24
CA VAL A 17 4.47 11.57 0.50
C VAL A 17 3.17 10.90 0.92
N PHE A 18 2.39 11.55 1.80
CA PHE A 18 1.08 11.06 2.23
C PHE A 18 0.11 10.92 1.06
N ALA A 19 -0.05 11.98 0.26
CA ALA A 19 -0.95 11.95 -0.91
C ALA A 19 -0.58 10.82 -1.87
N PHE A 20 0.71 10.57 -2.06
CA PHE A 20 1.19 9.49 -2.92
C PHE A 20 0.88 8.10 -2.35
N VAL A 21 1.12 7.88 -1.05
CA VAL A 21 0.91 6.58 -0.39
C VAL A 21 -0.57 6.27 -0.19
N ALA A 22 -1.39 7.29 0.11
CA ALA A 22 -2.83 7.16 0.32
C ALA A 22 -3.61 6.87 -0.97
N ASP A 23 -3.01 7.08 -2.13
CA ASP A 23 -3.60 6.72 -3.42
C ASP A 23 -3.16 5.29 -3.83
N LEU A 24 -4.07 4.34 -3.71
CA LEU A 24 -3.82 2.94 -4.06
C LEU A 24 -3.42 2.74 -5.52
N ALA A 25 -3.79 3.66 -6.43
CA ALA A 25 -3.39 3.61 -7.83
C ALA A 25 -1.86 3.75 -8.03
N ASN A 26 -1.16 4.37 -7.08
CA ASN A 26 0.29 4.52 -7.10
C ASN A 26 1.05 3.30 -6.57
N ARG A 27 0.36 2.36 -5.91
CA ARG A 27 0.97 1.22 -5.23
C ARG A 27 1.90 0.38 -6.13
N PRO A 28 1.53 0.06 -7.38
CA PRO A 28 2.38 -0.75 -8.27
C PRO A 28 3.72 -0.10 -8.59
N ALA A 29 3.81 1.22 -8.62
CA ALA A 29 5.04 1.93 -8.96
C ALA A 29 6.25 1.53 -8.11
N PHE A 30 6.02 1.14 -6.86
CA PHE A 30 7.09 0.78 -5.94
C PHE A 30 7.00 -0.67 -5.41
N THR A 31 5.91 -1.39 -5.69
CA THR A 31 5.69 -2.77 -5.17
C THR A 31 5.71 -3.86 -6.24
N ASP A 32 5.75 -3.54 -7.54
CA ASP A 32 5.68 -4.47 -8.67
C ASP A 32 6.69 -5.62 -8.63
N HIS A 33 7.80 -5.45 -7.89
CA HIS A 33 8.83 -6.46 -7.74
C HIS A 33 8.44 -7.67 -6.86
N PHE A 34 7.26 -7.61 -6.20
CA PHE A 34 6.71 -8.73 -5.42
C PHE A 34 5.19 -8.76 -5.35
N ILE A 35 4.54 -7.70 -5.80
CA ILE A 35 3.08 -7.62 -5.96
C ILE A 35 2.79 -7.61 -7.46
N GLY A 36 2.11 -8.65 -7.91
CA GLY A 36 1.62 -8.74 -9.28
C GLY A 36 0.09 -8.72 -9.33
N ARG A 37 -0.46 -8.55 -10.53
CA ARG A 37 -1.91 -8.54 -10.76
C ARG A 37 -2.65 -7.63 -9.77
N PHE A 38 -2.30 -6.36 -9.79
CA PHE A 38 -2.92 -5.33 -8.97
C PHE A 38 -4.17 -4.79 -9.64
N TYR A 39 -5.28 -4.77 -8.92
CA TYR A 39 -6.57 -4.26 -9.37
C TYR A 39 -7.14 -3.32 -8.32
N LEU A 40 -7.65 -2.18 -8.75
CA LEU A 40 -8.50 -1.33 -7.92
C LEU A 40 -9.93 -1.89 -7.95
N GLU A 41 -10.52 -2.11 -6.80
CA GLU A 41 -11.88 -2.67 -6.70
C GLU A 41 -12.95 -1.60 -6.54
N ARG A 42 -12.54 -0.37 -6.28
CA ARG A 42 -13.44 0.76 -6.10
C ARG A 42 -12.91 2.02 -6.74
N ILE A 43 -13.82 2.90 -7.12
CA ILE A 43 -13.61 4.28 -7.47
C ILE A 43 -14.22 5.11 -6.35
N PRO A 44 -13.48 6.02 -5.68
CA PRO A 44 -12.10 6.46 -5.93
C PRO A 44 -11.03 5.52 -5.38
N SER A 45 -9.78 5.69 -5.86
CA SER A 45 -8.59 4.97 -5.38
C SER A 45 -8.01 5.52 -4.07
N THR A 46 -8.59 6.60 -3.57
CA THR A 46 -8.19 7.35 -2.37
C THR A 46 -9.31 7.41 -1.35
N GLY A 47 -8.97 7.72 -0.10
CA GLY A 47 -9.96 7.88 0.96
C GLY A 47 -10.30 6.58 1.69
N VAL A 48 -11.01 6.73 2.82
CA VAL A 48 -11.53 5.58 3.57
C VAL A 48 -12.50 4.80 2.68
N GLY A 49 -12.35 3.48 2.63
CA GLY A 49 -13.13 2.61 1.75
C GLY A 49 -12.52 2.36 0.38
N ALA A 50 -11.45 3.07 -0.02
CA ALA A 50 -10.70 2.70 -1.21
C ALA A 50 -10.14 1.28 -1.07
N ALA A 51 -10.29 0.46 -2.10
CA ALA A 51 -9.97 -0.95 -2.04
C ALA A 51 -9.15 -1.42 -3.24
N ALA A 52 -8.26 -2.35 -2.99
CA ALA A 52 -7.46 -2.99 -4.03
C ALA A 52 -7.32 -4.49 -3.77
N ARG A 53 -7.20 -5.25 -4.84
CA ARG A 53 -6.91 -6.67 -4.82
C ARG A 53 -5.64 -6.94 -5.59
N PHE A 54 -4.74 -7.70 -5.00
CA PHE A 54 -3.45 -7.99 -5.62
C PHE A 54 -2.91 -9.37 -5.21
N ARG A 55 -1.93 -9.83 -5.97
CA ARG A 55 -1.29 -11.11 -5.70
C ARG A 55 0.15 -10.91 -5.22
N VAL A 56 0.45 -11.39 -4.02
CA VAL A 56 1.82 -11.48 -3.52
C VAL A 56 2.50 -12.69 -4.16
N GLU A 57 3.65 -12.45 -4.80
CA GLU A 57 4.40 -13.45 -5.54
C GLU A 57 5.66 -13.86 -4.78
N ARG A 58 5.59 -15.03 -4.15
CA ARG A 58 6.73 -15.69 -3.52
C ARG A 58 7.07 -16.95 -4.32
N ARG A 59 8.36 -17.27 -4.46
CA ARG A 59 8.87 -18.36 -5.33
C ARG A 59 8.09 -19.69 -5.23
N ALA A 60 7.63 -20.08 -4.05
CA ALA A 60 6.90 -21.33 -3.82
C ALA A 60 5.44 -21.13 -3.37
N ALA A 61 4.97 -19.89 -3.28
CA ALA A 61 3.62 -19.61 -2.80
C ALA A 61 3.09 -18.30 -3.40
N ARG A 62 1.87 -18.35 -3.89
CA ARG A 62 1.14 -17.17 -4.36
C ARG A 62 -0.03 -16.93 -3.42
N MET A 63 -0.22 -15.70 -2.99
CA MET A 63 -1.31 -15.35 -2.08
C MET A 63 -2.04 -14.12 -2.62
N TRP A 64 -3.34 -14.25 -2.84
CA TRP A 64 -4.20 -13.12 -3.08
C TRP A 64 -4.44 -12.38 -1.77
N ILE A 65 -4.43 -11.08 -1.84
CA ILE A 65 -4.80 -10.18 -0.75
C ILE A 65 -5.78 -9.17 -1.32
N GLU A 66 -6.87 -8.97 -0.61
CA GLU A 66 -7.77 -7.84 -0.74
C GLU A 66 -7.49 -6.90 0.42
N THR A 67 -7.36 -5.59 0.14
CA THR A 67 -7.11 -4.57 1.16
C THR A 67 -8.05 -3.40 0.98
N VAL A 68 -8.41 -2.77 2.09
CA VAL A 68 -9.25 -1.58 2.15
C VAL A 68 -8.59 -0.58 3.09
N ILE A 69 -8.54 0.68 2.68
CA ILE A 69 -8.16 1.77 3.59
C ILE A 69 -9.29 1.92 4.60
N ASP A 70 -9.05 1.62 5.87
CA ASP A 70 -10.05 1.70 6.94
C ASP A 70 -9.89 2.92 7.82
N GLU A 71 -8.71 3.56 7.81
CA GLU A 71 -8.47 4.78 8.56
C GLU A 71 -7.42 5.65 7.87
N LEU A 72 -7.66 6.96 7.88
CA LEU A 72 -6.74 7.98 7.41
C LEU A 72 -6.65 9.10 8.45
N GLU A 73 -5.42 9.46 8.80
CA GLU A 73 -5.10 10.66 9.58
C GLU A 73 -4.14 11.54 8.75
N PRO A 74 -4.66 12.36 7.82
CA PRO A 74 -3.80 13.20 7.00
C PRO A 74 -3.05 14.25 7.82
N PRO A 75 -1.78 14.49 7.56
CA PRO A 75 -0.86 13.78 6.66
C PRO A 75 0.00 12.74 7.39
N TYR A 76 -0.47 12.12 8.46
CA TYR A 76 0.33 11.34 9.42
C TYR A 76 0.25 9.83 9.24
N MET A 77 -0.95 9.32 8.93
CA MET A 77 -1.16 7.87 8.95
C MET A 77 -2.14 7.40 7.87
N VAL A 78 -1.84 6.23 7.30
CA VAL A 78 -2.76 5.43 6.49
C VAL A 78 -2.80 4.03 7.08
N ARG A 79 -4.00 3.55 7.45
CA ARG A 79 -4.21 2.18 7.90
C ARG A 79 -5.05 1.41 6.88
N GLU A 80 -4.59 0.21 6.59
CA GLU A 80 -5.26 -0.70 5.69
C GLU A 80 -5.55 -2.00 6.44
N ARG A 81 -6.76 -2.52 6.27
CA ARG A 81 -7.14 -3.86 6.66
C ARG A 81 -7.49 -4.68 5.44
N GLY A 82 -7.18 -5.95 5.50
CA GLY A 82 -7.43 -6.83 4.40
C GLY A 82 -7.58 -8.28 4.81
N ARG A 83 -7.80 -9.10 3.81
CA ARG A 83 -7.85 -10.55 3.95
C ARG A 83 -7.04 -11.19 2.84
N GLY A 84 -6.49 -12.36 3.11
CA GLY A 84 -5.72 -13.08 2.11
C GLY A 84 -5.62 -14.57 2.38
N GLY A 85 -4.87 -15.24 1.50
CA GLY A 85 -4.69 -16.69 1.56
C GLY A 85 -5.83 -17.47 0.92
N ARG A 86 -5.91 -18.77 1.25
CA ARG A 86 -6.97 -19.62 0.74
C ARG A 86 -8.30 -19.28 1.43
N GLN A 87 -9.32 -18.96 0.63
CA GLN A 87 -10.66 -18.56 1.13
C GLN A 87 -10.63 -17.28 1.98
N ASP A 88 -9.68 -16.38 1.74
CA ASP A 88 -9.56 -15.07 2.39
C ASP A 88 -9.59 -15.12 3.94
N ARG A 89 -9.10 -16.23 4.51
CA ARG A 89 -9.21 -16.51 5.95
C ARG A 89 -8.09 -15.91 6.80
N ILE A 90 -7.08 -15.29 6.19
CA ILE A 90 -5.95 -14.70 6.91
C ILE A 90 -6.15 -13.20 6.98
N PRO A 91 -6.47 -12.59 8.13
CA PRO A 91 -6.45 -11.15 8.29
C PRO A 91 -5.06 -10.59 7.97
N VAL A 92 -5.03 -9.46 7.27
CA VAL A 92 -3.82 -8.75 6.85
C VAL A 92 -3.95 -7.29 7.26
N HIS A 93 -2.90 -6.73 7.79
CA HIS A 93 -2.86 -5.35 8.25
C HIS A 93 -1.62 -4.64 7.72
N THR A 94 -1.79 -3.39 7.34
CA THR A 94 -0.71 -2.51 6.94
C THR A 94 -0.93 -1.14 7.57
N VAL A 95 0.09 -0.60 8.21
CA VAL A 95 0.06 0.75 8.77
C VAL A 95 1.25 1.53 8.21
N TRP A 96 0.97 2.71 7.67
CA TRP A 96 1.91 3.69 7.21
C TRP A 96 1.91 4.86 8.17
N GLU A 97 3.05 5.20 8.72
CA GLU A 97 3.25 6.34 9.60
C GLU A 97 4.28 7.28 8.96
N LEU A 98 3.97 8.56 8.95
CA LEU A 98 4.78 9.60 8.32
C LEU A 98 5.13 10.67 9.34
N LEU A 99 6.43 10.85 9.58
CA LEU A 99 6.97 11.81 10.53
C LEU A 99 7.84 12.83 9.78
N THR A 100 7.58 14.12 10.01
CA THR A 100 8.45 15.19 9.49
C THR A 100 9.79 15.15 10.21
N ARG A 101 10.87 15.30 9.44
CA ARG A 101 12.23 15.47 9.91
C ARG A 101 12.77 16.83 9.49
N PRO A 102 13.85 17.34 10.11
CA PRO A 102 14.48 18.59 9.69
C PRO A 102 14.81 18.61 8.19
N GLY A 103 14.73 19.77 7.54
CA GLY A 103 15.04 19.94 6.12
C GLY A 103 13.93 19.51 5.17
N SER A 104 12.65 19.55 5.60
CA SER A 104 11.48 19.14 4.79
C SER A 104 11.54 17.67 4.32
N THR A 105 12.24 16.84 5.06
CA THR A 105 12.30 15.40 4.80
C THR A 105 11.22 14.65 5.58
N THR A 106 10.82 13.50 5.09
CA THR A 106 9.79 12.64 5.71
C THR A 106 10.36 11.27 6.02
N GLU A 107 10.27 10.86 7.28
CA GLU A 107 10.47 9.46 7.65
C GLU A 107 9.15 8.69 7.46
N VAL A 108 9.20 7.68 6.62
CA VAL A 108 8.10 6.75 6.38
C VAL A 108 8.39 5.45 7.11
N SER A 109 7.49 5.02 7.97
CA SER A 109 7.49 3.74 8.63
C SER A 109 6.31 2.91 8.13
N LEU A 110 6.56 1.74 7.58
CA LEU A 110 5.54 0.78 7.17
C LEU A 110 5.60 -0.43 8.08
N THR A 111 4.49 -0.74 8.75
CA THR A 111 4.32 -1.96 9.54
C THR A 111 3.29 -2.87 8.90
N PHE A 112 3.67 -4.12 8.63
CA PHE A 112 2.84 -5.13 7.99
C PHE A 112 2.80 -6.40 8.84
N TRP A 113 1.59 -6.98 9.05
CA TRP A 113 1.44 -8.28 9.71
C TRP A 113 0.22 -9.05 9.21
N THR A 114 0.18 -10.31 9.58
CA THR A 114 -0.89 -11.24 9.25
C THR A 114 -1.29 -12.02 10.51
N GLU A 115 -2.57 -12.39 10.61
CA GLU A 115 -3.14 -13.09 11.76
C GLU A 115 -3.76 -14.44 11.36
N PRO A 116 -2.91 -15.43 10.98
CA PRO A 116 -3.43 -16.74 10.62
C PRO A 116 -4.02 -17.47 11.83
N SER A 117 -5.28 -17.86 11.73
CA SER A 117 -5.96 -18.67 12.75
C SER A 117 -5.63 -20.17 12.60
N HIS A 118 -5.46 -20.63 11.35
CA HIS A 118 -5.26 -22.05 11.06
C HIS A 118 -3.80 -22.51 11.28
N PRO A 119 -3.55 -23.68 11.93
CA PRO A 119 -2.20 -24.17 12.23
C PRO A 119 -1.28 -24.30 11.01
N ILE A 120 -1.82 -24.78 9.89
CA ILE A 120 -1.06 -24.95 8.62
C ILE A 120 -0.57 -23.58 8.11
N ASP A 121 -1.37 -22.53 8.20
CA ASP A 121 -0.99 -21.20 7.74
C ASP A 121 0.06 -20.59 8.70
N ARG A 122 -0.06 -20.83 10.00
CA ARG A 122 0.97 -20.48 10.98
C ARG A 122 2.31 -21.16 10.67
N ALA A 123 2.28 -22.46 10.37
CA ALA A 123 3.49 -23.21 10.00
C ALA A 123 4.16 -22.66 8.73
N LYS A 124 3.36 -22.32 7.70
CA LYS A 124 3.87 -21.69 6.46
C LYS A 124 4.52 -20.33 6.71
N GLU A 125 4.00 -19.55 7.64
CA GLU A 125 4.58 -18.25 8.02
C GLU A 125 5.92 -18.40 8.76
N LEU A 126 6.07 -19.43 9.59
CA LEU A 126 7.33 -19.73 10.30
C LEU A 126 8.47 -20.04 9.31
N LEU A 127 8.17 -20.52 8.11
CA LEU A 127 9.14 -20.84 7.04
C LEU A 127 9.71 -19.57 6.37
N GLY A 128 10.12 -18.59 7.15
CA GLY A 128 10.85 -17.41 6.69
C GLY A 128 9.98 -16.30 6.03
N ALA A 129 8.66 -16.34 6.17
CA ALA A 129 7.77 -15.30 5.62
C ALA A 129 8.12 -13.92 6.19
N ARG A 130 8.34 -13.80 7.49
CA ARG A 130 8.70 -12.55 8.17
C ARG A 130 9.96 -11.89 7.56
N ARG A 131 11.04 -12.65 7.38
CA ARG A 131 12.29 -12.15 6.79
C ARG A 131 12.09 -11.75 5.33
N TRP A 132 11.28 -12.53 4.60
CA TRP A 132 10.98 -12.26 3.21
C TRP A 132 10.17 -10.96 3.06
N PHE A 133 9.06 -10.77 3.80
CA PHE A 133 8.25 -9.55 3.77
C PHE A 133 9.07 -8.32 4.19
N ARG A 134 9.88 -8.42 5.24
CA ARG A 134 10.76 -7.33 5.67
C ARG A 134 11.68 -6.87 4.52
N ARG A 135 12.32 -7.81 3.81
CA ARG A 135 13.18 -7.48 2.68
C ARG A 135 12.40 -6.84 1.53
N ARG A 136 11.20 -7.33 1.23
CA ARG A 136 10.37 -6.82 0.13
C ARG A 136 9.86 -5.42 0.44
N TRP A 137 9.33 -5.20 1.63
CA TRP A 137 8.90 -3.88 2.05
C TRP A 137 10.05 -2.87 2.17
N SER A 138 11.21 -3.27 2.67
CA SER A 138 12.39 -2.39 2.66
C SER A 138 12.83 -2.01 1.25
N ARG A 139 12.71 -2.92 0.26
CA ARG A 139 12.97 -2.60 -1.14
C ARG A 139 11.87 -1.70 -1.72
N ALA A 140 10.62 -1.93 -1.37
CA ALA A 140 9.50 -1.08 -1.78
C ALA A 140 9.69 0.36 -1.30
N LEU A 141 10.07 0.56 -0.03
CA LEU A 141 10.32 1.90 0.49
C LEU A 141 11.51 2.60 -0.18
N ARG A 142 12.57 1.87 -0.55
CA ARG A 142 13.65 2.47 -1.36
C ARG A 142 13.15 2.93 -2.71
N ARG A 143 12.35 2.12 -3.41
CA ARG A 143 11.74 2.51 -4.69
C ARG A 143 10.76 3.67 -4.56
N LEU A 144 9.98 3.71 -3.48
CA LEU A 144 9.12 4.85 -3.16
C LEU A 144 9.96 6.13 -3.02
N LYS A 145 11.08 6.06 -2.27
CA LYS A 145 12.05 7.14 -2.15
C LYS A 145 12.54 7.59 -3.52
N ASP A 146 13.09 6.67 -4.31
CA ASP A 146 13.63 6.97 -5.65
C ASP A 146 12.56 7.59 -6.57
N THR A 147 11.31 7.16 -6.47
CA THR A 147 10.19 7.69 -7.26
C THR A 147 9.86 9.12 -6.89
N LEU A 148 9.74 9.41 -5.60
CA LEU A 148 9.35 10.75 -5.11
C LEU A 148 10.48 11.77 -5.26
N GLU A 149 11.73 11.39 -4.99
CA GLU A 149 12.88 12.27 -5.12
C GLU A 149 13.26 12.55 -6.58
N ALA A 150 12.99 11.61 -7.50
CA ALA A 150 13.23 11.84 -8.91
C ALA A 150 12.20 12.77 -9.58
N GLY A 151 11.08 13.07 -8.92
CA GLY A 151 10.01 13.90 -9.47
C GLY A 151 9.41 13.39 -10.78
N ARG A 152 9.57 12.09 -11.09
CA ARG A 152 9.10 11.50 -12.34
C ARG A 152 7.61 11.21 -12.30
N PRO A 153 6.88 11.45 -13.40
CA PRO A 153 5.51 11.01 -13.50
C PRO A 153 5.45 9.48 -13.36
N VAL A 154 4.56 9.01 -12.49
CA VAL A 154 4.37 7.60 -12.19
C VAL A 154 3.17 7.08 -12.97
N ALA A 155 3.34 5.94 -13.61
CA ALA A 155 2.21 5.24 -14.22
C ALA A 155 1.27 4.76 -13.10
N ARG A 156 0.04 5.27 -13.09
CA ARG A 156 -1.02 4.90 -12.16
C ARG A 156 -1.87 3.79 -12.75
N VAL A 157 -2.41 2.94 -11.88
CA VAL A 157 -3.44 2.00 -12.29
C VAL A 157 -4.75 2.76 -12.51
N GLN A 158 -5.32 2.61 -13.69
CA GLN A 158 -6.63 3.19 -14.02
C GLN A 158 -7.74 2.18 -13.76
N VAL A 159 -8.87 2.64 -13.29
CA VAL A 159 -10.07 1.82 -13.14
C VAL A 159 -10.82 1.83 -14.47
N ALA A 160 -11.25 0.66 -14.92
CA ALA A 160 -12.07 0.59 -16.14
C ALA A 160 -13.35 1.41 -15.97
N GLY A 161 -13.51 2.47 -16.76
CA GLY A 161 -14.64 3.40 -16.69
C GLY A 161 -14.38 4.71 -15.93
N GLU A 162 -13.16 4.95 -15.43
CA GLU A 162 -12.78 6.22 -14.80
C GLU A 162 -13.03 7.42 -15.74
N ASP A 163 -12.80 7.24 -17.03
CA ASP A 163 -13.06 8.26 -18.07
C ASP A 163 -14.55 8.56 -18.31
N ARG A 164 -15.46 7.79 -17.71
CA ARG A 164 -16.92 7.92 -17.85
C ARG A 164 -17.58 8.64 -16.68
N ILE A 165 -16.82 9.09 -15.69
CA ILE A 165 -17.36 9.88 -14.57
C ILE A 165 -17.67 11.27 -15.16
N PRO A 166 -18.96 11.68 -15.27
CA PRO A 166 -19.29 13.01 -15.75
C PRO A 166 -18.70 14.03 -14.76
N THR A 167 -17.80 14.86 -15.24
CA THR A 167 -17.44 16.08 -14.51
C THR A 167 -18.70 16.93 -14.43
N LEU A 168 -19.31 17.00 -13.25
CA LEU A 168 -20.41 17.94 -13.00
C LEU A 168 -19.90 19.34 -13.36
N PRO A 169 -20.59 20.07 -14.24
CA PRO A 169 -20.21 21.42 -14.55
C PRO A 169 -20.22 22.23 -13.26
N SER A 170 -19.12 22.90 -12.97
CA SER A 170 -19.04 23.83 -11.86
C SER A 170 -20.24 24.78 -11.93
N ALA A 171 -21.07 24.75 -10.90
CA ALA A 171 -22.19 25.68 -10.78
C ALA A 171 -21.62 27.10 -10.86
N VAL A 172 -21.93 27.78 -11.96
CA VAL A 172 -21.65 29.20 -12.15
C VAL A 172 -22.45 29.92 -11.04
N ARG A 173 -21.75 30.46 -10.06
CA ARG A 173 -22.36 31.37 -9.09
C ARG A 173 -22.62 32.70 -9.83
N HIS A 174 -23.87 33.01 -9.94
CA HIS A 174 -24.34 34.38 -10.22
C HIS A 174 -24.39 35.18 -8.93
#